data_d5871ace793bd40cfaf668f30aec57ca
#
_entry.id   d5871ace793bd40cfaf668f30aec57ca
#
_cell.length_a   1.000
_cell.length_b   1.000
_cell.length_c   1.000
_cell.angle_alpha   90.00
_cell.angle_beta   90.00
_cell.angle_gamma   90.00
#
_symmetry.space_group_name_H-M   'P 1'
#
loop_
_entity.id
_entity.type
_entity.pdbx_description
1 polymer ?
#
loop_
_entity_poly.entity_id
_entity_poly.type
_entity_poly.pdbx_seq_one_letter_code
_entity_poly.pdbx_strand_id
1 'polypeptide(L)'
;MQPEHKLSFIDRLRIMRETRFGAFVPVLLALAAIWAYFGLAVPLWEYWGDADAESIRFIFLSPRNIYNLFMQSAVIATLAVGITVVLLLGDIDLSAAATAGVCAALLGVLVLAGVPSPIACLIVMAVGIIMGTAQGLLVAYIGIPSFVVTLAGLLGFQGLMQKILPTGNLNVGDPFIRGFARVLLPDALGWALAITCIVVFAWLNLRKQTQRKARGLELDTNTAVWGQIA
;
A
#
# COMPACT_ATOMS: atom_id res chain seq x y z
N MET A 1 11.48 -28.39 44.23
CA MET A 1 11.12 -28.79 42.85
C MET A 1 9.73 -28.29 42.59
N GLN A 2 9.59 -27.18 41.89
CA GLN A 2 8.26 -26.72 41.41
C GLN A 2 7.93 -27.47 40.13
N PRO A 3 6.68 -27.96 39.96
CA PRO A 3 6.30 -28.65 38.74
C PRO A 3 6.34 -27.65 37.56
N GLU A 4 7.06 -27.99 36.50
CA GLU A 4 7.01 -27.30 35.22
C GLU A 4 5.56 -27.30 34.72
N HIS A 5 4.89 -26.18 34.87
CA HIS A 5 3.54 -25.99 34.35
C HIS A 5 3.68 -26.01 32.81
N LYS A 6 3.40 -27.16 32.19
CA LYS A 6 3.30 -27.26 30.72
C LYS A 6 2.23 -26.30 30.28
N LEU A 7 2.66 -25.15 29.75
CA LEU A 7 1.78 -24.17 29.16
C LEU A 7 0.82 -24.87 28.19
N SER A 8 -0.47 -24.69 28.38
CA SER A 8 -1.52 -25.18 27.48
C SER A 8 -1.31 -24.57 26.08
N PHE A 9 -1.74 -25.25 25.02
CA PHE A 9 -1.73 -24.73 23.67
C PHE A 9 -2.39 -23.33 23.59
N ILE A 10 -3.45 -23.11 24.37
CA ILE A 10 -4.16 -21.83 24.50
C ILE A 10 -3.29 -20.77 25.15
N ASP A 11 -2.49 -21.10 26.17
CA ASP A 11 -1.59 -20.17 26.84
C ASP A 11 -0.44 -19.76 25.90
N ARG A 12 0.06 -20.69 25.09
CA ARG A 12 1.07 -20.40 24.05
C ARG A 12 0.52 -19.46 22.98
N LEU A 13 -0.72 -19.66 22.52
CA LEU A 13 -1.39 -18.77 21.58
C LEU A 13 -1.64 -17.38 22.18
N ARG A 14 -1.96 -17.29 23.48
CA ARG A 14 -2.17 -16.03 24.18
C ARG A 14 -0.86 -15.25 24.30
N ILE A 15 0.22 -15.91 24.68
CA ILE A 15 1.57 -15.31 24.77
C ILE A 15 2.06 -14.88 23.37
N MET A 16 1.83 -15.70 22.34
CA MET A 16 2.15 -15.32 20.96
C MET A 16 1.35 -14.10 20.50
N ARG A 17 0.09 -13.95 20.92
CA ARG A 17 -0.76 -12.78 20.58
C ARG A 17 -0.30 -11.49 21.26
N GLU A 18 0.35 -11.59 22.41
CA GLU A 18 0.91 -10.44 23.14
C GLU A 18 2.26 -10.00 22.61
N THR A 19 2.93 -10.82 21.79
CA THR A 19 4.15 -10.40 21.09
C THR A 19 3.80 -9.52 19.89
N ARG A 20 4.67 -8.56 19.55
CA ARG A 20 4.50 -7.68 18.36
C ARG A 20 4.20 -8.47 17.07
N PHE A 21 4.76 -9.67 16.93
CA PHE A 21 4.51 -10.56 15.79
C PHE A 21 3.15 -11.26 15.87
N GLY A 22 2.66 -11.57 17.05
CA GLY A 22 1.37 -12.25 17.22
C GLY A 22 0.17 -11.44 16.70
N ALA A 23 0.28 -10.12 16.67
CA ALA A 23 -0.74 -9.24 16.11
C ALA A 23 -0.90 -9.41 14.58
N PHE A 24 0.14 -9.82 13.86
CA PHE A 24 0.10 -10.03 12.41
C PHE A 24 -0.39 -11.42 12.01
N VAL A 25 -0.33 -12.40 12.90
CA VAL A 25 -0.74 -13.79 12.62
C VAL A 25 -2.18 -13.90 12.10
N PRO A 26 -3.20 -13.26 12.71
CA PRO A 26 -4.56 -13.32 12.17
C PRO A 26 -4.68 -12.73 10.77
N VAL A 27 -3.95 -11.65 10.49
CA VAL A 27 -3.94 -10.98 9.17
C VAL A 27 -3.29 -11.90 8.13
N LEU A 28 -2.16 -12.52 8.46
CA LEU A 28 -1.48 -13.47 7.57
C LEU A 28 -2.32 -14.72 7.31
N LEU A 29 -3.00 -15.24 8.34
CA LEU A 29 -3.92 -16.37 8.19
C LEU A 29 -5.13 -16.01 7.32
N ALA A 30 -5.72 -14.83 7.51
CA ALA A 30 -6.81 -14.35 6.67
C ALA A 30 -6.35 -14.19 5.21
N LEU A 31 -5.17 -13.60 4.99
CA LEU A 31 -4.58 -13.48 3.67
C LEU A 31 -4.33 -14.85 3.03
N ALA A 32 -3.73 -15.77 3.76
CA ALA A 32 -3.49 -17.14 3.29
C ALA A 32 -4.80 -17.87 2.97
N ALA A 33 -5.85 -17.70 3.78
CA ALA A 33 -7.16 -18.28 3.52
C ALA A 33 -7.81 -17.70 2.24
N ILE A 34 -7.70 -16.39 2.02
CA ILE A 34 -8.17 -15.74 0.78
C ILE A 34 -7.40 -16.29 -0.44
N TRP A 35 -6.07 -16.38 -0.34
CA TRP A 35 -5.24 -16.91 -1.42
C TRP A 35 -5.54 -18.39 -1.71
N ALA A 36 -5.77 -19.19 -0.67
CA ALA A 36 -6.17 -20.59 -0.81
C ALA A 36 -7.56 -20.71 -1.46
N TYR A 37 -8.49 -19.87 -1.07
CA TYR A 37 -9.84 -19.88 -1.64
C TYR A 37 -9.82 -19.55 -3.14
N PHE A 38 -9.23 -18.44 -3.55
CA PHE A 38 -9.18 -18.05 -4.96
C PHE A 38 -8.18 -18.87 -5.78
N GLY A 39 -7.11 -19.35 -5.17
CA GLY A 39 -6.08 -20.13 -5.84
C GLY A 39 -6.43 -21.59 -6.02
N LEU A 40 -7.20 -22.18 -5.12
CA LEU A 40 -7.49 -23.61 -5.11
C LEU A 40 -8.98 -23.93 -5.16
N ALA A 41 -9.79 -23.35 -4.25
CA ALA A 41 -11.19 -23.72 -4.10
C ALA A 41 -12.03 -23.31 -5.32
N VAL A 42 -11.84 -22.10 -5.85
CA VAL A 42 -12.59 -21.62 -7.02
C VAL A 42 -12.28 -22.43 -8.26
N PRO A 43 -11.01 -22.68 -8.66
CA PRO A 43 -10.70 -23.53 -9.82
C PRO A 43 -11.24 -24.95 -9.69
N LEU A 44 -11.20 -25.55 -8.49
CA LEU A 44 -11.75 -26.88 -8.25
C LEU A 44 -13.27 -26.90 -8.38
N TRP A 45 -13.93 -25.86 -7.86
CA TRP A 45 -15.38 -25.73 -7.99
C TRP A 45 -15.84 -25.56 -9.42
N GLU A 46 -15.16 -24.69 -10.20
CA GLU A 46 -15.42 -24.51 -11.62
C GLU A 46 -15.21 -25.80 -12.41
N TYR A 47 -14.14 -26.56 -12.13
CA TYR A 47 -13.85 -27.84 -12.78
C TYR A 47 -14.91 -28.90 -12.49
N TRP A 48 -15.43 -28.97 -11.26
CA TRP A 48 -16.46 -29.96 -10.90
C TRP A 48 -17.87 -29.53 -11.34
N GLY A 49 -18.10 -28.25 -11.56
CA GLY A 49 -19.38 -27.70 -12.03
C GLY A 49 -19.55 -27.72 -13.53
N ASP A 50 -18.47 -27.84 -14.28
CA ASP A 50 -18.45 -27.84 -15.74
C ASP A 50 -18.11 -29.25 -16.29
N ALA A 51 -19.12 -29.93 -16.86
CA ALA A 51 -18.97 -31.27 -17.39
C ALA A 51 -18.04 -31.36 -18.62
N ASP A 52 -17.77 -30.20 -19.28
CA ASP A 52 -16.93 -30.08 -20.46
C ASP A 52 -15.51 -29.58 -20.14
N ALA A 53 -15.18 -29.39 -18.85
CA ALA A 53 -13.86 -28.90 -18.44
C ALA A 53 -12.76 -29.95 -18.67
N GLU A 54 -11.90 -29.71 -19.66
CA GLU A 54 -10.77 -30.58 -19.97
C GLU A 54 -9.64 -30.53 -18.93
N SER A 55 -9.53 -29.42 -18.16
CA SER A 55 -8.47 -29.23 -17.18
C SER A 55 -8.79 -28.15 -16.16
N ILE A 56 -8.22 -28.29 -14.93
CA ILE A 56 -8.30 -27.27 -13.89
C ILE A 56 -7.48 -26.04 -14.30
N ARG A 57 -8.11 -24.87 -14.33
CA ARG A 57 -7.45 -23.61 -14.70
C ARG A 57 -7.15 -22.77 -13.49
N PHE A 58 -5.90 -22.74 -13.06
CA PHE A 58 -5.42 -21.88 -11.94
C PHE A 58 -5.16 -20.44 -12.40
N ILE A 59 -6.22 -19.74 -12.84
CA ILE A 59 -6.12 -18.39 -13.39
C ILE A 59 -5.59 -17.41 -12.32
N PHE A 60 -6.05 -17.54 -11.07
CA PHE A 60 -5.64 -16.67 -9.97
C PHE A 60 -4.14 -16.72 -9.70
N LEU A 61 -3.54 -17.92 -9.71
CA LEU A 61 -2.10 -18.12 -9.48
C LEU A 61 -1.25 -17.97 -10.76
N SER A 62 -1.86 -17.60 -11.89
CA SER A 62 -1.09 -17.38 -13.11
C SER A 62 -0.10 -16.21 -12.95
N PRO A 63 1.11 -16.28 -13.55
CA PRO A 63 2.10 -15.22 -13.47
C PRO A 63 1.55 -13.85 -13.89
N ARG A 64 0.68 -13.85 -14.89
CA ARG A 64 0.03 -12.64 -15.40
C ARG A 64 -0.89 -11.99 -14.37
N ASN A 65 -1.67 -12.79 -13.65
CA ASN A 65 -2.57 -12.28 -12.62
C ASN A 65 -1.80 -11.81 -11.39
N ILE A 66 -0.80 -12.56 -10.96
CA ILE A 66 0.10 -12.17 -9.87
C ILE A 66 0.77 -10.82 -10.19
N TYR A 67 1.29 -10.65 -11.41
CA TYR A 67 1.84 -9.37 -11.86
C TYR A 67 0.80 -8.24 -11.76
N ASN A 68 -0.43 -8.45 -12.23
CA ASN A 68 -1.49 -7.46 -12.16
C ASN A 68 -1.85 -7.09 -10.71
N LEU A 69 -1.86 -8.06 -9.79
CA LEU A 69 -2.09 -7.81 -8.36
C LEU A 69 -0.98 -6.92 -7.76
N PHE A 70 0.29 -7.18 -8.08
CA PHE A 70 1.40 -6.34 -7.63
C PHE A 70 1.31 -4.93 -8.20
N MET A 71 0.97 -4.78 -9.50
CA MET A 71 0.80 -3.47 -10.12
C MET A 71 -0.31 -2.65 -9.46
N GLN A 72 -1.46 -3.26 -9.18
CA GLN A 72 -2.56 -2.59 -8.48
C GLN A 72 -2.19 -2.25 -7.03
N SER A 73 -1.49 -3.16 -6.34
CA SER A 73 -1.02 -2.95 -4.97
C SER A 73 0.01 -1.82 -4.88
N ALA A 74 0.85 -1.61 -5.89
CA ALA A 74 1.86 -0.55 -5.90
C ALA A 74 1.25 0.85 -5.80
N VAL A 75 0.11 1.10 -6.45
CA VAL A 75 -0.62 2.37 -6.35
C VAL A 75 -1.09 2.62 -4.92
N ILE A 76 -1.70 1.61 -4.31
CA ILE A 76 -2.20 1.68 -2.92
C ILE A 76 -1.03 1.84 -1.95
N ALA A 77 0.08 1.11 -2.17
CA ALA A 77 1.26 1.20 -1.33
C ALA A 77 1.89 2.61 -1.37
N THR A 78 1.97 3.23 -2.55
CA THR A 78 2.46 4.60 -2.69
C THR A 78 1.58 5.60 -1.92
N LEU A 79 0.26 5.47 -2.02
CA LEU A 79 -0.69 6.29 -1.29
C LEU A 79 -0.55 6.07 0.23
N ALA A 80 -0.39 4.82 0.67
CA ALA A 80 -0.22 4.45 2.07
C ALA A 80 1.04 5.08 2.70
N VAL A 81 2.12 5.22 1.95
CA VAL A 81 3.32 5.95 2.42
C VAL A 81 2.98 7.40 2.75
N GLY A 82 2.25 8.09 1.87
CA GLY A 82 1.81 9.48 2.13
C GLY A 82 0.91 9.59 3.35
N ILE A 83 -0.09 8.71 3.47
CA ILE A 83 -1.01 8.67 4.61
C ILE A 83 -0.26 8.38 5.92
N THR A 84 0.76 7.51 5.88
CA THR A 84 1.57 7.19 7.07
C THR A 84 2.27 8.44 7.62
N VAL A 85 2.73 9.36 6.77
CA VAL A 85 3.33 10.61 7.22
C VAL A 85 2.32 11.47 7.98
N VAL A 86 1.08 11.55 7.49
CA VAL A 86 0.00 12.29 8.17
C VAL A 86 -0.36 11.63 9.50
N LEU A 87 -0.44 10.31 9.56
CA LEU A 87 -0.68 9.56 10.80
C LEU A 87 0.43 9.77 11.86
N LEU A 88 1.69 9.93 11.43
CA LEU A 88 2.80 10.23 12.34
C LEU A 88 2.68 11.62 12.98
N LEU A 89 1.97 12.55 12.36
CA LEU A 89 1.63 13.86 12.94
C LEU A 89 0.47 13.79 13.95
N GLY A 90 -0.20 12.63 14.04
CA GLY A 90 -1.38 12.41 14.89
C GLY A 90 -2.70 12.77 14.20
N ASP A 91 -2.67 13.07 12.91
CA ASP A 91 -3.82 13.46 12.11
C ASP A 91 -4.37 12.28 11.27
N ILE A 92 -5.62 12.38 10.84
CA ILE A 92 -6.29 11.38 10.00
C ILE A 92 -6.67 12.03 8.68
N ASP A 93 -6.15 11.49 7.56
CA ASP A 93 -6.53 11.93 6.21
C ASP A 93 -7.42 10.88 5.53
N LEU A 94 -8.70 11.20 5.41
CA LEU A 94 -9.69 10.39 4.71
C LEU A 94 -9.81 10.79 3.22
N SER A 95 -9.25 11.94 2.83
CA SER A 95 -9.40 12.50 1.49
C SER A 95 -8.38 12.02 0.48
N ALA A 96 -7.29 11.38 0.93
CA ALA A 96 -6.14 11.02 0.10
C ALA A 96 -6.52 10.24 -1.18
N ALA A 97 -7.42 9.27 -1.07
CA ALA A 97 -7.89 8.50 -2.22
C ALA A 97 -8.72 9.35 -3.20
N ALA A 98 -9.57 10.26 -2.69
CA ALA A 98 -10.37 11.16 -3.52
C ALA A 98 -9.50 12.22 -4.21
N THR A 99 -8.50 12.75 -3.50
CA THR A 99 -7.47 13.64 -4.07
C THR A 99 -6.73 12.96 -5.22
N ALA A 100 -6.28 11.72 -5.02
CA ALA A 100 -5.65 10.93 -6.08
C ALA A 100 -6.60 10.71 -7.26
N GLY A 101 -7.89 10.47 -7.00
CA GLY A 101 -8.92 10.34 -8.03
C GLY A 101 -9.11 11.61 -8.87
N VAL A 102 -9.18 12.78 -8.24
CA VAL A 102 -9.23 14.09 -8.95
C VAL A 102 -7.99 14.28 -9.79
N CYS A 103 -6.81 14.01 -9.23
CA CYS A 103 -5.53 14.12 -9.94
C CYS A 103 -5.49 13.19 -11.17
N ALA A 104 -5.93 11.96 -11.03
CA ALA A 104 -5.97 10.99 -12.14
C ALA A 104 -6.98 11.39 -13.21
N ALA A 105 -8.17 11.86 -12.84
CA ALA A 105 -9.18 12.35 -13.77
C ALA A 105 -8.67 13.56 -14.55
N LEU A 106 -8.08 14.54 -13.86
CA LEU A 106 -7.51 15.74 -14.49
C LEU A 106 -6.36 15.41 -15.44
N LEU A 107 -5.46 14.49 -15.02
CA LEU A 107 -4.37 14.02 -15.89
C LEU A 107 -4.93 13.45 -17.20
N GLY A 108 -5.93 12.58 -17.12
CA GLY A 108 -6.55 11.97 -18.28
C GLY A 108 -7.17 13.01 -19.22
N VAL A 109 -7.91 13.97 -18.67
CA VAL A 109 -8.55 15.05 -19.45
C VAL A 109 -7.50 15.95 -20.12
N LEU A 110 -6.45 16.36 -19.41
CA LEU A 110 -5.39 17.20 -19.96
C LEU A 110 -4.66 16.53 -21.14
N VAL A 111 -4.33 15.26 -20.98
CA VAL A 111 -3.64 14.49 -22.04
C VAL A 111 -4.55 14.29 -23.25
N LEU A 112 -5.82 13.99 -23.06
CA LEU A 112 -6.80 13.90 -24.17
C LEU A 112 -7.07 15.25 -24.84
N ALA A 113 -6.91 16.36 -24.11
CA ALA A 113 -6.97 17.72 -24.67
C ALA A 113 -5.69 18.12 -25.45
N GLY A 114 -4.70 17.22 -25.56
CA GLY A 114 -3.47 17.46 -26.30
C GLY A 114 -2.35 18.14 -25.50
N VAL A 115 -2.48 18.28 -24.18
CA VAL A 115 -1.40 18.78 -23.33
C VAL A 115 -0.29 17.73 -23.26
N PRO A 116 0.99 18.08 -23.53
CA PRO A 116 2.11 17.13 -23.39
C PRO A 116 2.12 16.48 -22.02
N SER A 117 2.23 15.15 -21.98
CA SER A 117 2.10 14.36 -20.76
C SER A 117 3.04 14.77 -19.61
N PRO A 118 4.31 15.16 -19.84
CA PRO A 118 5.17 15.68 -18.77
C PRO A 118 4.61 16.98 -18.13
N ILE A 119 4.05 17.86 -18.94
CA ILE A 119 3.45 19.12 -18.47
C ILE A 119 2.16 18.81 -17.70
N ALA A 120 1.32 17.93 -18.24
CA ALA A 120 0.10 17.48 -17.56
C ALA A 120 0.42 16.87 -16.17
N CYS A 121 1.47 16.07 -16.05
CA CYS A 121 1.94 15.53 -14.78
C CYS A 121 2.33 16.64 -13.79
N LEU A 122 3.08 17.64 -14.23
CA LEU A 122 3.46 18.78 -13.38
C LEU A 122 2.25 19.59 -12.91
N ILE A 123 1.28 19.84 -13.78
CA ILE A 123 0.03 20.53 -13.42
C ILE A 123 -0.73 19.74 -12.36
N VAL A 124 -0.87 18.44 -12.55
CA VAL A 124 -1.60 17.57 -11.61
C VAL A 124 -0.89 17.48 -10.27
N MET A 125 0.44 17.41 -10.25
CA MET A 125 1.21 17.48 -9.00
C MET A 125 0.97 18.80 -8.27
N ALA A 126 0.97 19.93 -8.97
CA ALA A 126 0.69 21.24 -8.39
C ALA A 126 -0.75 21.29 -7.81
N VAL A 127 -1.73 20.74 -8.52
CA VAL A 127 -3.12 20.65 -8.03
C VAL A 127 -3.21 19.81 -6.76
N GLY A 128 -2.57 18.64 -6.70
CA GLY A 128 -2.52 17.80 -5.50
C GLY A 128 -1.89 18.52 -4.31
N ILE A 129 -0.80 19.25 -4.54
CA ILE A 129 -0.14 20.09 -3.51
C ILE A 129 -1.09 21.19 -3.01
N ILE A 130 -1.79 21.88 -3.91
CA ILE A 130 -2.75 22.93 -3.55
C ILE A 130 -3.89 22.34 -2.70
N MET A 131 -4.45 21.21 -3.11
CA MET A 131 -5.54 20.54 -2.38
C MET A 131 -5.08 20.14 -0.97
N GLY A 132 -3.93 19.49 -0.86
CA GLY A 132 -3.37 19.09 0.44
C GLY A 132 -3.00 20.29 1.32
N THR A 133 -2.40 21.32 0.72
CA THR A 133 -2.06 22.57 1.46
C THR A 133 -3.32 23.27 1.97
N ALA A 134 -4.38 23.37 1.17
CA ALA A 134 -5.63 23.97 1.59
C ALA A 134 -6.23 23.25 2.80
N GLN A 135 -6.25 21.92 2.79
CA GLN A 135 -6.71 21.13 3.95
C GLN A 135 -5.78 21.29 5.15
N GLY A 136 -4.47 21.23 4.95
CA GLY A 136 -3.49 21.42 6.02
C GLY A 136 -3.60 22.81 6.68
N LEU A 137 -3.88 23.86 5.91
CA LEU A 137 -4.10 25.22 6.45
C LEU A 137 -5.37 25.27 7.31
N LEU A 138 -6.46 24.61 6.90
CA LEU A 138 -7.68 24.56 7.71
C LEU A 138 -7.45 23.84 9.05
N VAL A 139 -6.65 22.77 9.05
CA VAL A 139 -6.31 22.04 10.27
C VAL A 139 -5.36 22.85 11.15
N ALA A 140 -4.24 23.33 10.57
CA ALA A 140 -3.16 23.93 11.34
C ALA A 140 -3.45 25.35 11.83
N TYR A 141 -4.12 26.19 11.02
CA TYR A 141 -4.34 27.60 11.37
C TYR A 141 -5.75 27.90 11.90
N ILE A 142 -6.76 27.21 11.38
CA ILE A 142 -8.14 27.41 11.83
C ILE A 142 -8.45 26.49 13.03
N GLY A 143 -7.69 25.40 13.20
CA GLY A 143 -7.85 24.46 14.31
C GLY A 143 -9.03 23.49 14.15
N ILE A 144 -9.52 23.30 12.92
CA ILE A 144 -10.58 22.34 12.66
C ILE A 144 -9.99 20.91 12.76
N PRO A 145 -10.65 19.97 13.47
CA PRO A 145 -10.16 18.59 13.54
C PRO A 145 -9.91 17.99 12.15
N SER A 146 -8.76 17.34 11.96
CA SER A 146 -8.30 16.83 10.66
C SER A 146 -9.30 15.88 10.01
N PHE A 147 -9.95 15.00 10.79
CA PHE A 147 -10.95 14.07 10.25
C PHE A 147 -12.16 14.79 9.65
N VAL A 148 -12.58 15.95 10.21
CA VAL A 148 -13.72 16.74 9.70
C VAL A 148 -13.35 17.37 8.36
N VAL A 149 -12.17 18.01 8.29
CA VAL A 149 -11.67 18.64 7.06
C VAL A 149 -11.50 17.60 5.96
N THR A 150 -10.88 16.48 6.27
CA THR A 150 -10.57 15.44 5.28
C THR A 150 -11.81 14.63 4.87
N LEU A 151 -12.81 14.48 5.77
CA LEU A 151 -14.11 13.91 5.40
C LEU A 151 -14.87 14.81 4.44
N ALA A 152 -14.91 16.12 4.71
CA ALA A 152 -15.49 17.10 3.79
C ALA A 152 -14.74 17.11 2.45
N GLY A 153 -13.40 17.03 2.49
CA GLY A 153 -12.55 16.87 1.32
C GLY A 153 -12.87 15.60 0.53
N LEU A 154 -13.03 14.46 1.19
CA LEU A 154 -13.41 13.21 0.56
C LEU A 154 -14.68 13.38 -0.29
N LEU A 155 -15.75 13.91 0.28
CA LEU A 155 -17.03 14.10 -0.41
C LEU A 155 -16.94 15.16 -1.52
N GLY A 156 -16.30 16.29 -1.23
CA GLY A 156 -16.12 17.38 -2.19
C GLY A 156 -15.25 16.96 -3.38
N PHE A 157 -14.16 16.25 -3.16
CA PHE A 157 -13.28 15.79 -4.21
C PHE A 157 -13.88 14.64 -5.02
N GLN A 158 -14.68 13.76 -4.40
CA GLN A 158 -15.45 12.76 -5.15
C GLN A 158 -16.46 13.44 -6.09
N GLY A 159 -17.19 14.45 -5.63
CA GLY A 159 -18.08 15.23 -6.48
C GLY A 159 -17.36 15.96 -7.60
N LEU A 160 -16.18 16.55 -7.30
CA LEU A 160 -15.33 17.19 -8.31
C LEU A 160 -14.83 16.18 -9.34
N MET A 161 -14.36 15.02 -8.91
CA MET A 161 -13.92 13.95 -9.82
C MET A 161 -15.05 13.52 -10.76
N GLN A 162 -16.26 13.32 -10.24
CA GLN A 162 -17.44 12.96 -11.06
C GLN A 162 -17.80 14.06 -12.07
N LYS A 163 -17.63 15.34 -11.71
CA LYS A 163 -17.85 16.46 -12.62
C LYS A 163 -16.81 16.52 -13.74
N ILE A 164 -15.54 16.24 -13.41
CA ILE A 164 -14.44 16.19 -14.39
C ILE A 164 -14.60 14.96 -15.31
N LEU A 165 -15.08 13.85 -14.77
CA LEU A 165 -15.17 12.57 -15.45
C LEU A 165 -16.58 11.96 -15.31
N PRO A 166 -17.60 12.48 -16.01
CA PRO A 166 -18.98 12.02 -15.86
C PRO A 166 -19.18 10.55 -16.26
N THR A 167 -18.39 10.02 -17.20
CA THR A 167 -18.43 8.63 -17.66
C THR A 167 -17.70 7.64 -16.76
N GLY A 168 -16.97 8.14 -15.75
CA GLY A 168 -16.23 7.31 -14.79
C GLY A 168 -15.00 6.59 -15.35
N ASN A 169 -14.74 6.67 -16.66
CA ASN A 169 -13.61 5.97 -17.29
C ASN A 169 -13.01 6.76 -18.46
N LEU A 170 -11.67 6.84 -18.49
CA LEU A 170 -10.91 7.41 -19.61
C LEU A 170 -9.82 6.43 -20.03
N ASN A 171 -9.77 6.14 -21.34
CA ASN A 171 -8.68 5.33 -21.89
C ASN A 171 -7.57 6.26 -22.41
N VAL A 172 -6.54 6.47 -21.60
CA VAL A 172 -5.37 7.27 -21.95
C VAL A 172 -4.34 6.38 -22.65
N GLY A 173 -4.20 6.57 -23.97
CA GLY A 173 -3.30 5.80 -24.82
C GLY A 173 -1.87 6.34 -24.89
N ASP A 174 -1.54 7.40 -24.16
CA ASP A 174 -0.27 8.13 -24.27
C ASP A 174 0.95 7.24 -23.95
N PRO A 175 1.98 7.21 -24.83
CA PRO A 175 3.16 6.37 -24.64
C PRO A 175 3.98 6.72 -23.39
N PHE A 176 4.07 8.01 -23.01
CA PHE A 176 4.82 8.46 -21.83
C PHE A 176 4.16 7.94 -20.55
N ILE A 177 2.84 8.11 -20.42
CA ILE A 177 2.09 7.64 -19.24
C ILE A 177 2.13 6.10 -19.16
N ARG A 178 1.93 5.42 -20.29
CA ARG A 178 2.05 3.96 -20.37
C ARG A 178 3.46 3.49 -20.01
N GLY A 179 4.48 4.19 -20.49
CA GLY A 179 5.87 3.94 -20.17
C GLY A 179 6.12 4.04 -18.67
N PHE A 180 5.67 5.12 -18.05
CA PHE A 180 5.84 5.34 -16.61
C PHE A 180 5.09 4.30 -15.75
N ALA A 181 3.88 3.90 -16.20
CA ALA A 181 3.03 2.97 -15.46
C ALA A 181 3.35 1.48 -15.70
N ARG A 182 3.99 1.15 -16.83
CA ARG A 182 4.14 -0.24 -17.29
C ARG A 182 5.56 -0.63 -17.70
N VAL A 183 6.52 0.29 -17.66
CA VAL A 183 7.92 -0.07 -17.92
C VAL A 183 8.39 -0.97 -16.78
N LEU A 184 8.54 -2.24 -17.12
CA LEU A 184 9.27 -3.18 -16.30
C LEU A 184 10.72 -2.71 -16.24
N LEU A 185 11.19 -2.44 -15.05
CA LEU A 185 12.63 -2.28 -14.84
C LEU A 185 13.33 -3.55 -15.34
N PRO A 186 14.44 -3.41 -16.10
CA PRO A 186 15.27 -4.57 -16.40
C PRO A 186 15.56 -5.36 -15.14
N ASP A 187 15.52 -6.69 -15.21
CA ASP A 187 15.67 -7.56 -14.04
C ASP A 187 16.87 -7.19 -13.18
N ALA A 188 17.98 -6.83 -13.82
CA ALA A 188 19.19 -6.39 -13.14
C ALA A 188 18.98 -5.11 -12.31
N LEU A 189 18.22 -4.12 -12.81
CA LEU A 189 17.93 -2.90 -12.06
C LEU A 189 16.91 -3.16 -10.94
N GLY A 190 15.94 -4.04 -11.16
CA GLY A 190 14.99 -4.48 -10.13
C GLY A 190 15.71 -5.11 -8.95
N TRP A 191 16.61 -6.06 -9.21
CA TRP A 191 17.43 -6.69 -8.19
C TRP A 191 18.38 -5.71 -7.50
N ALA A 192 19.02 -4.81 -8.25
CA ALA A 192 19.91 -3.78 -7.69
C ALA A 192 19.17 -2.86 -6.73
N LEU A 193 17.96 -2.41 -7.08
CA LEU A 193 17.12 -1.60 -6.19
C LEU A 193 16.71 -2.38 -4.94
N ALA A 194 16.25 -3.62 -5.09
CA ALA A 194 15.87 -4.45 -3.95
C ALA A 194 17.03 -4.64 -2.98
N ILE A 195 18.21 -5.01 -3.48
CA ILE A 195 19.43 -5.18 -2.67
C ILE A 195 19.81 -3.86 -2.01
N THR A 196 19.75 -2.74 -2.74
CA THR A 196 20.06 -1.41 -2.18
C THR A 196 19.10 -1.04 -1.06
N CYS A 197 17.80 -1.27 -1.21
CA CYS A 197 16.82 -1.03 -0.16
C CYS A 197 17.09 -1.89 1.09
N ILE A 198 17.38 -3.18 0.90
CA ILE A 198 17.72 -4.10 2.00
C ILE A 198 19.00 -3.63 2.73
N VAL A 199 20.04 -3.27 1.99
CA VAL A 199 21.32 -2.81 2.56
C VAL A 199 21.13 -1.51 3.32
N VAL A 200 20.41 -0.52 2.75
CA VAL A 200 20.13 0.75 3.41
C VAL A 200 19.29 0.53 4.67
N PHE A 201 18.27 -0.31 4.62
CA PHE A 201 17.44 -0.63 5.78
C PHE A 201 18.26 -1.32 6.89
N ALA A 202 19.06 -2.32 6.53
CA ALA A 202 19.96 -3.00 7.46
C ALA A 202 20.96 -2.01 8.08
N TRP A 203 21.58 -1.15 7.27
CA TRP A 203 22.51 -0.14 7.73
C TRP A 203 21.87 0.88 8.70
N LEU A 204 20.65 1.35 8.38
CA LEU A 204 19.92 2.27 9.26
C LEU A 204 19.59 1.61 10.61
N ASN A 205 19.21 0.32 10.61
CA ASN A 205 18.93 -0.41 11.84
C ASN A 205 20.21 -0.62 12.67
N LEU A 206 21.31 -0.98 12.03
CA LEU A 206 22.61 -1.11 12.72
C LEU A 206 23.06 0.24 13.30
N ARG A 207 22.93 1.34 12.56
CA ARG A 207 23.23 2.68 13.06
C ARG A 207 22.39 3.06 14.28
N LYS A 208 21.09 2.76 14.26
CA LYS A 208 20.19 2.99 15.42
C LYS A 208 20.67 2.22 16.65
N GLN A 209 21.08 0.98 16.50
CA GLN A 209 21.62 0.17 17.61
C GLN A 209 22.92 0.72 18.16
N THR A 210 23.84 1.13 17.29
CA THR A 210 25.11 1.75 17.72
C THR A 210 24.86 3.03 18.50
N GLN A 211 23.92 3.86 18.06
CA GLN A 211 23.54 5.10 18.78
C GLN A 211 22.85 4.80 20.12
N ARG A 212 22.01 3.76 20.21
CA ARG A 212 21.38 3.32 21.46
C ARG A 212 22.42 2.83 22.46
N LYS A 213 23.38 2.01 21.97
CA LYS A 213 24.53 1.56 22.76
C LYS A 213 25.34 2.72 23.33
N ALA A 214 25.64 3.72 22.51
CA ALA A 214 26.40 4.91 22.91
C ALA A 214 25.65 5.79 23.94
N ARG A 215 24.32 5.69 24.02
CA ARG A 215 23.46 6.41 24.95
C ARG A 215 23.11 5.61 26.21
N GLY A 216 23.65 4.41 26.40
CA GLY A 216 23.37 3.53 27.55
C GLY A 216 21.93 3.00 27.60
N LEU A 217 21.20 3.04 26.48
CA LEU A 217 19.83 2.51 26.40
C LEU A 217 19.87 1.01 26.15
N GLU A 218 18.86 0.28 26.67
CA GLU A 218 18.72 -1.16 26.41
C GLU A 218 18.68 -1.44 24.91
N LEU A 219 19.46 -2.45 24.50
CA LEU A 219 19.49 -2.92 23.11
C LEU A 219 18.21 -3.70 22.83
N ASP A 220 17.61 -3.47 21.67
CA ASP A 220 16.57 -4.36 21.20
C ASP A 220 17.15 -5.77 21.08
N THR A 221 16.45 -6.76 21.64
CA THR A 221 16.91 -8.16 21.61
C THR A 221 17.19 -8.59 20.17
N ASN A 222 18.27 -9.35 19.93
CA ASN A 222 18.68 -9.78 18.59
C ASN A 222 17.53 -10.40 17.76
N THR A 223 16.59 -11.08 18.41
CA THR A 223 15.36 -11.60 17.79
C THR A 223 14.43 -10.52 17.26
N ALA A 224 14.36 -9.37 17.94
CA ALA A 224 13.53 -8.24 17.47
C ALA A 224 14.16 -7.53 16.25
N VAL A 225 15.49 -7.52 16.16
CA VAL A 225 16.22 -6.90 15.04
C VAL A 225 16.12 -7.76 13.79
N TRP A 226 16.35 -9.05 13.91
CA TRP A 226 16.21 -9.98 12.76
C TRP A 226 14.76 -10.08 12.28
N GLY A 227 13.79 -9.99 13.19
CA GLY A 227 12.37 -9.94 12.82
C GLY A 227 11.94 -8.62 12.15
N GLN A 228 12.75 -7.57 12.18
CA GLN A 228 12.53 -6.33 11.41
C GLN A 228 13.21 -6.34 10.04
N ILE A 229 14.13 -7.27 9.82
CA ILE A 229 14.91 -7.42 8.58
C ILE A 229 14.35 -8.57 7.72
N ALA A 230 13.65 -9.54 8.32
CA ALA A 230 12.97 -10.65 7.65
C ALA A 230 11.52 -10.30 7.31
#